data_c45b1e7c817214b9f8c3dc9fcbb407b3
#
_entry.id   c45b1e7c817214b9f8c3dc9fcbb407b3
#
_cell.length_a   1.000
_cell.length_b   1.000
_cell.length_c   1.000
_cell.angle_alpha   90.00
_cell.angle_beta   90.00
_cell.angle_gamma   90.00
#
_symmetry.space_group_name_H-M   'P 1'
#
loop_
_entity.id
_entity.type
_entity.pdbx_description
1 polymer ?
#
loop_
_entity_poly.entity_id
_entity_poly.type
_entity_poly.pdbx_seq_one_letter_code
_entity_poly.pdbx_strand_id
1 'polypeptide(L)'
;KNQYNLIITDIIMPEISGKELCKELRAAKIETPILMLTALAGTDDVVEGLDSGADDYLSKPFEFKELLARIRTLTKRQPKPGNDSYLRLADLVLDLNTKSVVRAGKKIELTSKEFALMEYFLRNQGRVIPRAELSKHVWNVDFDTGTNMVEVYVNYLRKKVDRDFDVKLIHTQFGMGYILREPT
;
A
#
# COMPACT_ATOMS: atom_id res chain seq x y z
N LYS A 1 -23.64 7.53 10.94
CA LYS A 1 -22.29 8.10 11.17
C LYS A 1 -21.56 8.06 9.84
N ASN A 2 -21.15 9.22 9.32
CA ASN A 2 -20.38 9.30 8.08
C ASN A 2 -18.96 8.82 8.36
N GLN A 3 -18.41 8.00 7.45
CA GLN A 3 -16.99 7.63 7.47
C GLN A 3 -16.21 8.58 6.56
N TYR A 4 -15.16 9.17 7.07
CA TYR A 4 -14.25 10.02 6.32
C TYR A 4 -12.93 9.30 6.08
N ASN A 5 -12.32 9.51 4.91
CA ASN A 5 -11.04 8.88 4.54
C ASN A 5 -9.83 9.75 4.91
N LEU A 6 -10.06 11.04 5.21
CA LEU A 6 -9.05 12.01 5.60
C LEU A 6 -9.73 13.15 6.32
N ILE A 7 -9.06 13.70 7.31
CA ILE A 7 -9.41 14.96 7.96
C ILE A 7 -8.33 15.96 7.61
N ILE A 8 -8.71 17.15 7.13
CA ILE A 8 -7.79 18.26 6.90
C ILE A 8 -8.22 19.37 7.85
N THR A 9 -7.31 19.83 8.71
CA THR A 9 -7.60 20.85 9.69
C THR A 9 -6.52 21.92 9.70
N ASP A 10 -6.88 23.16 10.05
CA ASP A 10 -5.92 24.20 10.39
C ASP A 10 -5.46 24.03 11.85
N ILE A 11 -4.25 24.47 12.16
CA ILE A 11 -3.80 24.55 13.57
C ILE A 11 -4.58 25.63 14.32
N ILE A 12 -4.74 26.81 13.71
CA ILE A 12 -5.39 27.96 14.32
C ILE A 12 -6.84 28.00 13.89
N MET A 13 -7.73 27.59 14.76
CA MET A 13 -9.18 27.65 14.54
C MET A 13 -9.86 28.28 15.76
N PRO A 14 -11.04 28.92 15.57
CA PRO A 14 -11.86 29.40 16.69
C PRO A 14 -12.29 28.23 17.60
N GLU A 15 -12.45 28.47 18.87
CA GLU A 15 -12.99 27.56 19.91
C GLU A 15 -12.05 26.41 20.28
N ILE A 16 -11.58 25.61 19.31
CA ILE A 16 -10.65 24.50 19.52
C ILE A 16 -9.52 24.55 18.49
N SER A 17 -8.29 24.38 18.93
CA SER A 17 -7.15 24.31 18.02
C SER A 17 -7.12 22.97 17.28
N GLY A 18 -6.49 22.94 16.07
CA GLY A 18 -6.29 21.69 15.36
C GLY A 18 -5.50 20.64 16.15
N LYS A 19 -4.57 21.07 17.01
CA LYS A 19 -3.81 20.18 17.91
C LYS A 19 -4.72 19.52 18.97
N GLU A 20 -5.63 20.29 19.58
CA GLU A 20 -6.60 19.77 20.55
C GLU A 20 -7.60 18.83 19.87
N LEU A 21 -8.11 19.22 18.70
CA LEU A 21 -8.97 18.35 17.90
C LEU A 21 -8.31 17.01 17.59
N CYS A 22 -7.03 17.00 17.19
CA CYS A 22 -6.28 15.76 16.98
C CYS A 22 -6.25 14.89 18.24
N LYS A 23 -5.91 15.47 19.39
CA LYS A 23 -5.86 14.73 20.67
C LYS A 23 -7.21 14.12 21.02
N GLU A 24 -8.30 14.87 20.86
CA GLU A 24 -9.65 14.38 21.14
C GLU A 24 -10.03 13.23 20.17
N LEU A 25 -9.72 13.36 18.88
CA LEU A 25 -9.98 12.30 17.91
C LEU A 25 -9.22 11.02 18.24
N ARG A 26 -7.95 11.12 18.63
CA ARG A 26 -7.13 9.96 19.03
C ARG A 26 -7.61 9.36 20.36
N ALA A 27 -8.00 10.18 21.32
CA ALA A 27 -8.62 9.71 22.55
C ALA A 27 -9.94 8.95 22.31
N ALA A 28 -10.71 9.39 21.30
CA ALA A 28 -11.92 8.70 20.83
C ALA A 28 -11.63 7.47 19.94
N LYS A 29 -10.36 7.05 19.80
CA LYS A 29 -9.91 5.93 18.96
C LYS A 29 -10.30 6.09 17.47
N ILE A 30 -10.37 7.33 16.99
CA ILE A 30 -10.58 7.63 15.58
C ILE A 30 -9.22 7.60 14.89
N GLU A 31 -9.02 6.61 14.00
CA GLU A 31 -7.78 6.35 13.27
C GLU A 31 -7.77 6.99 11.86
N THR A 32 -8.79 7.78 11.53
CA THR A 32 -8.83 8.51 10.26
C THR A 32 -7.58 9.38 10.13
N PRO A 33 -6.82 9.32 9.02
CA PRO A 33 -5.64 10.15 8.80
C PRO A 33 -5.97 11.63 8.92
N ILE A 34 -5.07 12.39 9.54
CA ILE A 34 -5.23 13.83 9.78
C ILE A 34 -4.05 14.56 9.14
N LEU A 35 -4.35 15.45 8.19
CA LEU A 35 -3.41 16.42 7.62
C LEU A 35 -3.64 17.77 8.27
N MET A 36 -2.61 18.30 8.91
CA MET A 36 -2.68 19.58 9.59
C MET A 36 -2.07 20.69 8.72
N LEU A 37 -2.82 21.77 8.49
CA LEU A 37 -2.32 22.95 7.80
C LEU A 37 -1.77 23.93 8.83
N THR A 38 -0.56 24.45 8.60
CA THR A 38 0.12 25.35 9.58
C THR A 38 0.64 26.60 8.89
N ALA A 39 0.50 27.74 9.57
CA ALA A 39 1.17 28.97 9.21
C ALA A 39 2.57 29.09 9.88
N LEU A 40 2.92 28.15 10.78
CA LEU A 40 4.14 28.16 11.57
C LEU A 40 5.23 27.34 10.83
N ALA A 41 6.35 27.97 10.56
CA ALA A 41 7.49 27.40 9.84
C ALA A 41 8.64 26.95 10.77
N GLY A 42 8.42 26.94 12.09
CA GLY A 42 9.45 26.58 13.08
C GLY A 42 9.59 25.07 13.24
N THR A 43 10.83 24.59 13.40
CA THR A 43 11.12 23.18 13.66
C THR A 43 10.45 22.66 14.95
N ASP A 44 10.33 23.50 15.96
CA ASP A 44 9.74 23.14 17.23
C ASP A 44 8.21 22.95 17.13
N ASP A 45 7.54 23.74 16.28
CA ASP A 45 6.09 23.60 16.04
C ASP A 45 5.74 22.32 15.28
N VAL A 46 6.64 21.82 14.40
CA VAL A 46 6.46 20.56 13.68
C VAL A 46 6.62 19.37 14.62
N VAL A 47 7.56 19.42 15.55
CA VAL A 47 7.80 18.36 16.55
C VAL A 47 6.62 18.28 17.52
N GLU A 48 6.16 19.42 18.09
CA GLU A 48 4.97 19.47 18.95
C GLU A 48 3.70 18.98 18.21
N GLY A 49 3.64 19.26 16.94
CA GLY A 49 2.52 18.85 16.11
C GLY A 49 2.47 17.34 15.90
N LEU A 50 3.59 16.67 15.63
CA LEU A 50 3.68 15.21 15.51
C LEU A 50 3.24 14.52 16.83
N ASP A 51 3.60 15.08 17.96
CA ASP A 51 3.18 14.59 19.28
C ASP A 51 1.66 14.76 19.53
N SER A 52 0.96 15.60 18.76
CA SER A 52 -0.49 15.75 18.85
C SER A 52 -1.31 14.64 18.20
N GLY A 53 -0.65 13.74 17.42
CA GLY A 53 -1.29 12.62 16.75
C GLY A 53 -1.77 12.90 15.32
N ALA A 54 -1.30 13.98 14.67
CA ALA A 54 -1.48 14.20 13.24
C ALA A 54 -0.57 13.28 12.43
N ASP A 55 -0.99 12.89 11.22
CA ASP A 55 -0.25 11.97 10.36
C ASP A 55 0.67 12.71 9.37
N ASP A 56 0.37 13.97 9.06
CA ASP A 56 1.20 14.82 8.19
C ASP A 56 0.89 16.31 8.41
N TYR A 57 1.81 17.17 7.98
CA TYR A 57 1.75 18.63 8.07
C TYR A 57 2.01 19.29 6.72
N LEU A 58 1.37 20.43 6.49
CA LEU A 58 1.58 21.24 5.30
C LEU A 58 1.64 22.71 5.69
N SER A 59 2.82 23.34 5.47
CA SER A 59 3.05 24.75 5.79
C SER A 59 2.38 25.66 4.78
N LYS A 60 1.71 26.70 5.26
CA LYS A 60 1.18 27.81 4.44
C LYS A 60 2.27 28.87 4.22
N PRO A 61 2.37 29.44 3.02
CA PRO A 61 1.63 29.13 1.80
C PRO A 61 2.14 27.85 1.14
N PHE A 62 1.25 27.05 0.57
CA PHE A 62 1.57 25.78 -0.11
C PHE A 62 1.08 25.79 -1.56
N GLU A 63 1.76 25.00 -2.39
CA GLU A 63 1.33 24.73 -3.74
C GLU A 63 0.21 23.68 -3.74
N PHE A 64 -0.83 23.89 -4.54
CA PHE A 64 -1.96 22.96 -4.63
C PHE A 64 -1.52 21.53 -5.02
N LYS A 65 -0.46 21.42 -5.83
CA LYS A 65 0.13 20.13 -6.21
C LYS A 65 0.70 19.38 -4.99
N GLU A 66 1.29 20.10 -4.04
CA GLU A 66 1.81 19.52 -2.80
C GLU A 66 0.67 19.00 -1.92
N LEU A 67 -0.37 19.81 -1.71
CA LEU A 67 -1.55 19.37 -0.99
C LEU A 67 -2.14 18.09 -1.59
N LEU A 68 -2.31 18.03 -2.91
CA LEU A 68 -2.82 16.83 -3.58
C LEU A 68 -1.90 15.61 -3.42
N ALA A 69 -0.58 15.80 -3.42
CA ALA A 69 0.37 14.71 -3.21
C ALA A 69 0.25 14.13 -1.79
N ARG A 70 0.14 14.98 -0.77
CA ARG A 70 -0.05 14.57 0.63
C ARG A 70 -1.41 13.89 0.85
N ILE A 71 -2.49 14.44 0.30
CA ILE A 71 -3.81 13.80 0.30
C ILE A 71 -3.72 12.38 -0.29
N ARG A 72 -3.09 12.22 -1.46
CA ARG A 72 -2.92 10.89 -2.08
C ARG A 72 -2.11 9.93 -1.21
N THR A 73 -1.09 10.43 -0.52
CA THR A 73 -0.26 9.61 0.38
C THR A 73 -1.05 9.16 1.60
N LEU A 74 -1.79 10.06 2.23
CA LEU A 74 -2.57 9.80 3.42
C LEU A 74 -3.85 8.98 3.14
N THR A 75 -4.46 9.18 1.97
CA THR A 75 -5.66 8.43 1.54
C THR A 75 -5.33 7.13 0.83
N LYS A 76 -4.07 6.90 0.43
CA LYS A 76 -3.63 5.55 0.11
C LYS A 76 -3.89 4.72 1.36
N ARG A 77 -4.94 3.89 1.29
CA ARG A 77 -5.34 3.00 2.38
C ARG A 77 -4.09 2.35 2.95
N GLN A 78 -3.64 2.82 4.11
CA GLN A 78 -2.86 1.95 4.97
C GLN A 78 -3.79 0.80 5.32
N PRO A 79 -3.35 -0.46 5.21
CA PRO A 79 -4.15 -1.59 5.62
C PRO A 79 -4.56 -1.35 7.07
N LYS A 80 -5.87 -1.26 7.34
CA LYS A 80 -6.36 -1.23 8.73
C LYS A 80 -5.84 -2.49 9.41
N PRO A 81 -5.22 -2.41 10.60
CA PRO A 81 -4.93 -3.59 11.37
C PRO A 81 -6.27 -4.23 11.78
N GLY A 82 -6.67 -5.26 11.04
CA GLY A 82 -7.90 -5.99 11.34
C GLY A 82 -8.34 -6.94 10.23
N ASN A 83 -8.18 -6.60 8.94
CA ASN A 83 -8.57 -7.49 7.86
C ASN A 83 -7.76 -7.34 6.55
N ASP A 84 -7.04 -6.23 6.34
CA ASP A 84 -6.27 -5.97 5.12
C ASP A 84 -4.78 -6.40 5.23
N SER A 85 -4.36 -6.95 6.35
CA SER A 85 -2.99 -7.47 6.53
C SER A 85 -2.73 -8.75 5.75
N TYR A 86 -3.79 -9.39 5.28
CA TYR A 86 -3.72 -10.64 4.53
C TYR A 86 -4.32 -10.46 3.14
N LEU A 87 -3.53 -10.73 2.12
CA LEU A 87 -4.03 -10.92 0.77
C LEU A 87 -4.24 -12.41 0.53
N ARG A 88 -5.36 -12.78 -0.09
CA ARG A 88 -5.74 -14.18 -0.26
C ARG A 88 -6.23 -14.45 -1.67
N LEU A 89 -5.89 -15.64 -2.18
CA LEU A 89 -6.49 -16.23 -3.37
C LEU A 89 -6.45 -17.75 -3.22
N ALA A 90 -7.58 -18.41 -3.28
CA ALA A 90 -7.70 -19.84 -2.99
C ALA A 90 -7.05 -20.19 -1.64
N ASP A 91 -6.10 -21.11 -1.65
CA ASP A 91 -5.32 -21.58 -0.50
C ASP A 91 -4.03 -20.78 -0.24
N LEU A 92 -3.77 -19.74 -1.05
CA LEU A 92 -2.62 -18.85 -0.90
C LEU A 92 -2.96 -17.67 0.00
N VAL A 93 -2.15 -17.46 1.03
CA VAL A 93 -2.27 -16.35 1.98
C VAL A 93 -0.93 -15.62 2.09
N LEU A 94 -0.95 -14.32 1.88
CA LEU A 94 0.18 -13.41 2.05
C LEU A 94 -0.09 -12.50 3.24
N ASP A 95 0.78 -12.53 4.24
CA ASP A 95 0.74 -11.63 5.39
C ASP A 95 1.67 -10.44 5.13
N LEU A 96 1.08 -9.25 5.06
CA LEU A 96 1.79 -8.00 4.77
C LEU A 96 2.61 -7.50 5.96
N ASN A 97 2.21 -7.85 7.19
CA ASN A 97 2.90 -7.40 8.39
C ASN A 97 4.17 -8.23 8.63
N THR A 98 4.03 -9.55 8.60
CA THR A 98 5.15 -10.47 8.86
C THR A 98 5.97 -10.78 7.60
N LYS A 99 5.52 -10.29 6.44
CA LYS A 99 6.12 -10.60 5.11
C LYS A 99 6.22 -12.11 4.86
N SER A 100 5.26 -12.86 5.37
CA SER A 100 5.20 -14.30 5.21
C SER A 100 4.16 -14.75 4.18
N VAL A 101 4.40 -15.90 3.58
CA VAL A 101 3.51 -16.50 2.58
C VAL A 101 3.23 -17.94 2.98
N VAL A 102 1.96 -18.32 2.91
CA VAL A 102 1.50 -19.68 3.20
C VAL A 102 0.61 -20.14 2.04
N ARG A 103 0.78 -21.36 1.58
CA ARG A 103 -0.09 -22.00 0.61
C ARG A 103 -0.44 -23.42 1.05
N ALA A 104 -1.73 -23.75 1.09
CA ALA A 104 -2.24 -25.03 1.60
C ALA A 104 -1.62 -25.42 2.95
N GLY A 105 -1.47 -24.44 3.87
CA GLY A 105 -0.85 -24.64 5.18
C GLY A 105 0.69 -24.74 5.19
N LYS A 106 1.37 -24.77 4.02
CA LYS A 106 2.83 -24.80 3.93
C LYS A 106 3.39 -23.39 3.84
N LYS A 107 4.38 -23.07 4.68
CA LYS A 107 5.12 -21.80 4.60
C LYS A 107 6.01 -21.82 3.36
N ILE A 108 5.95 -20.72 2.59
CA ILE A 108 6.74 -20.51 1.38
C ILE A 108 7.71 -19.37 1.62
N GLU A 109 8.99 -19.59 1.37
CA GLU A 109 10.01 -18.57 1.51
C GLU A 109 10.18 -17.81 0.18
N LEU A 110 9.87 -16.53 0.22
CA LEU A 110 10.05 -15.62 -0.89
C LEU A 110 11.16 -14.61 -0.58
N THR A 111 11.95 -14.26 -1.58
CA THR A 111 12.84 -13.10 -1.52
C THR A 111 12.01 -11.81 -1.53
N SER A 112 12.62 -10.67 -1.16
CA SER A 112 11.93 -9.38 -1.14
C SER A 112 11.29 -9.02 -2.49
N LYS A 113 11.92 -9.34 -3.61
CA LYS A 113 11.39 -9.07 -4.95
C LYS A 113 10.28 -10.04 -5.34
N GLU A 114 10.40 -11.31 -5.01
CA GLU A 114 9.34 -12.29 -5.20
C GLU A 114 8.10 -11.94 -4.35
N PHE A 115 8.32 -11.49 -3.11
CA PHE A 115 7.24 -11.03 -2.24
C PHE A 115 6.52 -9.82 -2.83
N ALA A 116 7.26 -8.78 -3.27
CA ALA A 116 6.68 -7.59 -3.90
C ALA A 116 5.90 -7.93 -5.17
N LEU A 117 6.41 -8.86 -5.98
CA LEU A 117 5.73 -9.34 -7.18
C LEU A 117 4.44 -10.10 -6.82
N MET A 118 4.48 -10.96 -5.80
CA MET A 118 3.31 -11.71 -5.33
C MET A 118 2.26 -10.78 -4.72
N GLU A 119 2.68 -9.80 -3.92
CA GLU A 119 1.80 -8.76 -3.39
C GLU A 119 1.09 -8.00 -4.51
N TYR A 120 1.84 -7.60 -5.53
CA TYR A 120 1.27 -6.88 -6.66
C TYR A 120 0.25 -7.72 -7.44
N PHE A 121 0.53 -8.99 -7.66
CA PHE A 121 -0.41 -9.93 -8.25
C PHE A 121 -1.69 -10.07 -7.41
N LEU A 122 -1.56 -10.27 -6.11
CA LEU A 122 -2.70 -10.45 -5.21
C LEU A 122 -3.56 -9.19 -5.07
N ARG A 123 -2.98 -8.00 -5.22
CA ARG A 123 -3.74 -6.73 -5.25
C ARG A 123 -4.48 -6.51 -6.57
N ASN A 124 -4.11 -7.24 -7.63
CA ASN A 124 -4.65 -7.12 -8.98
C ASN A 124 -5.22 -8.45 -9.49
N GLN A 125 -5.84 -9.24 -8.63
CA GLN A 125 -6.43 -10.54 -8.97
C GLN A 125 -7.40 -10.44 -10.14
N GLY A 126 -7.38 -11.42 -11.03
CA GLY A 126 -8.30 -11.50 -12.17
C GLY A 126 -8.00 -10.49 -13.30
N ARG A 127 -7.01 -9.63 -13.13
CA ARG A 127 -6.58 -8.66 -14.15
C ARG A 127 -5.30 -9.13 -14.85
N VAL A 128 -5.25 -8.99 -16.17
CA VAL A 128 -4.02 -9.18 -16.93
C VAL A 128 -3.09 -8.00 -16.66
N ILE A 129 -1.88 -8.26 -16.19
CA ILE A 129 -0.87 -7.25 -15.86
C ILE A 129 0.23 -7.30 -16.92
N PRO A 130 0.43 -6.22 -17.69
CA PRO A 130 1.51 -6.14 -18.67
C PRO A 130 2.91 -6.22 -18.03
N ARG A 131 3.88 -6.74 -18.76
CA ARG A 131 5.28 -6.85 -18.29
C ARG A 131 5.86 -5.50 -17.85
N ALA A 132 5.63 -4.46 -18.63
CA ALA A 132 6.10 -3.11 -18.32
C ALA A 132 5.54 -2.60 -16.99
N GLU A 133 4.28 -2.91 -16.69
CA GLU A 133 3.65 -2.53 -15.41
C GLU A 133 4.28 -3.28 -14.23
N LEU A 134 4.55 -4.58 -14.37
CA LEU A 134 5.27 -5.37 -13.35
C LEU A 134 6.68 -4.85 -13.13
N SER A 135 7.40 -4.55 -14.23
CA SER A 135 8.75 -3.99 -14.17
C SER A 135 8.78 -2.66 -13.41
N LYS A 136 7.87 -1.77 -13.73
CA LYS A 136 7.74 -0.47 -13.06
C LYS A 136 7.46 -0.61 -11.56
N HIS A 137 6.49 -1.43 -11.17
CA HIS A 137 6.07 -1.52 -9.76
C HIS A 137 7.06 -2.28 -8.87
N VAL A 138 7.69 -3.33 -9.38
CA VAL A 138 8.55 -4.20 -8.56
C VAL A 138 10.00 -3.74 -8.57
N TRP A 139 10.48 -3.18 -9.70
CA TRP A 139 11.88 -2.78 -9.87
C TRP A 139 12.09 -1.28 -10.08
N ASN A 140 10.99 -0.51 -10.20
CA ASN A 140 11.04 0.94 -10.49
C ASN A 140 11.73 1.27 -11.82
N VAL A 141 11.53 0.42 -12.83
CA VAL A 141 12.09 0.57 -14.17
C VAL A 141 10.96 0.96 -15.12
N ASP A 142 11.06 2.17 -15.70
CA ASP A 142 10.02 2.77 -16.55
C ASP A 142 10.11 2.38 -18.04
N PHE A 143 11.13 1.61 -18.44
CA PHE A 143 11.34 1.22 -19.83
C PHE A 143 11.62 -0.28 -19.93
N ASP A 144 11.29 -0.84 -21.09
CA ASP A 144 11.62 -2.22 -21.39
C ASP A 144 13.15 -2.33 -21.56
N THR A 145 13.79 -2.93 -20.57
CA THR A 145 15.23 -3.12 -20.57
C THR A 145 15.69 -4.19 -21.57
N GLY A 146 14.77 -4.78 -22.34
CA GLY A 146 15.07 -5.93 -23.19
C GLY A 146 15.51 -7.16 -22.41
N THR A 147 15.44 -7.13 -21.08
CA THR A 147 15.81 -8.25 -20.22
C THR A 147 14.58 -9.07 -19.85
N ASN A 148 14.72 -10.39 -19.84
CA ASN A 148 13.67 -11.33 -19.44
C ASN A 148 13.48 -11.37 -17.90
N MET A 149 13.74 -10.26 -17.21
CA MET A 149 13.75 -10.21 -15.75
C MET A 149 12.38 -10.58 -15.16
N VAL A 150 11.30 -10.02 -15.69
CA VAL A 150 9.94 -10.33 -15.24
C VAL A 150 9.63 -11.82 -15.41
N GLU A 151 9.99 -12.39 -16.57
CA GLU A 151 9.82 -13.83 -16.86
C GLU A 151 10.57 -14.71 -15.86
N VAL A 152 11.80 -14.35 -15.55
CA VAL A 152 12.63 -15.08 -14.59
C VAL A 152 11.99 -15.10 -13.22
N TYR A 153 11.56 -13.94 -12.72
CA TYR A 153 10.93 -13.85 -11.39
C TYR A 153 9.53 -14.49 -11.34
N VAL A 154 8.74 -14.40 -12.41
CA VAL A 154 7.48 -15.14 -12.52
C VAL A 154 7.74 -16.65 -12.49
N ASN A 155 8.78 -17.13 -13.16
CA ASN A 155 9.15 -18.54 -13.11
C ASN A 155 9.65 -18.96 -11.72
N TYR A 156 10.38 -18.09 -10.99
CA TYR A 156 10.76 -18.36 -9.60
C TYR A 156 9.54 -18.45 -8.70
N LEU A 157 8.58 -17.53 -8.83
CA LEU A 157 7.32 -17.61 -8.11
C LEU A 157 6.57 -18.91 -8.41
N ARG A 158 6.39 -19.25 -9.68
CA ARG A 158 5.72 -20.51 -10.09
C ARG A 158 6.37 -21.75 -9.49
N LYS A 159 7.70 -21.80 -9.42
CA LYS A 159 8.41 -22.90 -8.79
C LYS A 159 8.08 -23.03 -7.30
N LYS A 160 7.81 -21.92 -6.61
CA LYS A 160 7.58 -21.89 -5.18
C LYS A 160 6.09 -22.00 -4.83
N VAL A 161 5.23 -21.28 -5.56
CA VAL A 161 3.81 -21.18 -5.21
C VAL A 161 2.90 -22.06 -6.05
N ASP A 162 3.34 -22.56 -7.19
CA ASP A 162 2.49 -23.32 -8.10
C ASP A 162 2.96 -24.77 -8.31
N ARG A 163 4.28 -25.03 -8.40
CA ARG A 163 4.80 -26.31 -8.88
C ARG A 163 4.25 -27.52 -8.13
N ASP A 164 4.25 -27.45 -6.80
CA ASP A 164 3.91 -28.57 -5.94
C ASP A 164 2.42 -28.57 -5.51
N PHE A 165 1.57 -27.78 -6.18
CA PHE A 165 0.15 -27.66 -5.93
C PHE A 165 -0.66 -27.99 -7.18
N ASP A 166 -1.80 -28.63 -7.01
CA ASP A 166 -2.65 -29.05 -8.14
C ASP A 166 -3.22 -27.84 -8.89
N VAL A 167 -3.70 -26.85 -8.14
CA VAL A 167 -4.25 -25.61 -8.69
C VAL A 167 -3.12 -24.63 -8.98
N LYS A 168 -2.96 -24.25 -10.26
CA LYS A 168 -2.00 -23.21 -10.67
C LYS A 168 -2.70 -21.85 -10.62
N LEU A 169 -2.06 -20.87 -10.01
CA LEU A 169 -2.63 -19.54 -9.84
C LEU A 169 -2.05 -18.50 -10.80
N ILE A 170 -0.77 -18.65 -11.18
CA ILE A 170 -0.09 -17.69 -12.06
C ILE A 170 -0.16 -18.17 -13.50
N HIS A 171 -0.92 -17.47 -14.33
CA HIS A 171 -1.09 -17.81 -15.75
C HIS A 171 -0.41 -16.79 -16.65
N THR A 172 0.07 -17.26 -17.81
CA THR A 172 0.56 -16.39 -18.88
C THR A 172 -0.57 -16.09 -19.85
N GLN A 173 -0.76 -14.81 -20.11
CA GLN A 173 -1.62 -14.36 -21.19
C GLN A 173 -0.72 -13.96 -22.35
N PHE A 174 -0.63 -14.82 -23.36
CA PHE A 174 0.30 -14.66 -24.46
C PHE A 174 0.16 -13.28 -25.13
N GLY A 175 1.29 -12.62 -25.35
CA GLY A 175 1.35 -11.27 -25.92
C GLY A 175 0.89 -10.13 -25.02
N MET A 176 0.24 -10.42 -23.86
CA MET A 176 -0.37 -9.40 -22.99
C MET A 176 0.31 -9.27 -21.62
N GLY A 177 0.81 -10.38 -21.04
CA GLY A 177 1.42 -10.37 -19.71
C GLY A 177 1.02 -11.56 -18.85
N TYR A 178 0.75 -11.31 -17.58
CA TYR A 178 0.45 -12.35 -16.60
C TYR A 178 -0.84 -12.01 -15.82
N ILE A 179 -1.49 -13.04 -15.35
CA ILE A 179 -2.71 -12.92 -14.54
C ILE A 179 -2.63 -13.90 -13.38
N LEU A 180 -3.01 -13.43 -12.20
CA LEU A 180 -3.22 -14.27 -11.01
C LEU A 180 -4.71 -14.52 -10.85
N ARG A 181 -5.13 -15.78 -10.93
CA ARG A 181 -6.52 -16.19 -10.76
C ARG A 181 -6.63 -17.67 -10.40
N GLU A 182 -7.76 -18.06 -9.88
CA GLU A 182 -8.16 -19.48 -9.84
C GLU A 182 -8.47 -19.97 -11.25
N PRO A 183 -8.21 -21.26 -11.56
CA PRO A 183 -8.68 -21.85 -12.79
C PRO A 183 -10.22 -21.83 -12.81
N THR A 184 -10.77 -21.48 -13.95
CA THR A 184 -12.21 -21.56 -14.26
C THR A 184 -12.64 -22.98 -14.53
#